data_da1bc4993ac496c6e7d54f550aad4b28
#
_entry.id   da1bc4993ac496c6e7d54f550aad4b28
#
_cell.length_a   1.000
_cell.length_b   1.000
_cell.length_c   1.000
_cell.angle_alpha   90.00
_cell.angle_beta   90.00
_cell.angle_gamma   90.00
#
_symmetry.space_group_name_H-M   'P 1'
#
loop_
_entity.id
_entity.type
_entity.pdbx_description
1 polymer ?
#
loop_
_entity_poly.entity_id
_entity_poly.type
_entity_poly.pdbx_seq_one_letter_code
_entity_poly.pdbx_strand_id
1 'polypeptide(L)'
;MTDRDIVVRVARLFRRAAVATRPRQSHHKPAHVTTIKGAGAALVMQSLAPLMSPRRNRQIERALRHRDSEARRRPRTQIVSLNEELITEGTEVSWNAASPAERLAWLAGLLEGEGSFIAARFGNHSYPRISVTMGDRDVLERAMTLMPGSHMYDANDSRFAERGWSEAWMVRLNGPPAAEIMNAVRPWMVQRRTSTIERVLRAWHPIRLIPAPAICIVAGCGQPHRGRGLCHAHYMSWSRERAKGRIPRITPLR
;
A
#
# COMPACT_ATOMS: atom_id res chain seq x y z
N MET A 1 -15.42 -5.35 -8.49
CA MET A 1 -14.55 -5.70 -7.35
C MET A 1 -14.94 -7.06 -6.80
N THR A 2 -13.99 -7.91 -6.43
CA THR A 2 -14.28 -9.25 -5.89
C THR A 2 -14.53 -9.24 -4.37
N ASP A 3 -14.08 -8.22 -3.66
CA ASP A 3 -14.25 -8.08 -2.22
C ASP A 3 -15.59 -7.42 -1.91
N ARG A 4 -16.56 -8.25 -1.56
CA ARG A 4 -17.96 -7.84 -1.29
C ARG A 4 -18.07 -6.82 -0.17
N ASP A 5 -17.31 -7.00 0.90
CA ASP A 5 -17.33 -6.14 2.10
C ASP A 5 -16.91 -4.70 1.81
N ILE A 6 -15.93 -4.49 0.92
CA ILE A 6 -15.57 -3.15 0.44
C ILE A 6 -16.73 -2.51 -0.29
N VAL A 7 -17.31 -3.25 -1.25
CA VAL A 7 -18.42 -2.71 -2.05
C VAL A 7 -19.64 -2.41 -1.19
N VAL A 8 -19.91 -3.24 -0.18
CA VAL A 8 -21.01 -2.99 0.79
C VAL A 8 -20.72 -1.73 1.63
N ARG A 9 -19.47 -1.52 2.08
CA ARG A 9 -19.08 -0.31 2.83
C ARG A 9 -19.29 0.95 1.97
N VAL A 10 -18.82 0.94 0.72
CA VAL A 10 -18.98 2.06 -0.22
C VAL A 10 -20.47 2.27 -0.56
N ALA A 11 -21.23 1.18 -0.76
CA ALA A 11 -22.65 1.25 -1.04
C ALA A 11 -23.43 1.93 0.11
N ARG A 12 -23.06 1.64 1.37
CA ARG A 12 -23.65 2.33 2.54
C ARG A 12 -23.37 3.83 2.53
N LEU A 13 -22.14 4.24 2.21
CA LEU A 13 -21.77 5.66 2.07
C LEU A 13 -22.61 6.34 0.99
N PHE A 14 -22.88 5.64 -0.11
CA PHE A 14 -23.67 6.17 -1.22
C PHE A 14 -25.19 5.99 -1.01
N ARG A 15 -25.64 5.37 0.10
CA ARG A 15 -27.02 4.96 0.33
C ARG A 15 -27.59 4.16 -0.86
N ARG A 16 -26.80 3.23 -1.37
CA ARG A 16 -27.11 2.35 -2.51
C ARG A 16 -26.95 0.89 -2.14
N ALA A 17 -27.46 0.01 -3.00
CA ALA A 17 -27.26 -1.42 -2.87
C ALA A 17 -25.91 -1.85 -3.49
N ALA A 18 -25.29 -2.86 -2.90
CA ALA A 18 -24.24 -3.63 -3.53
C ALA A 18 -24.87 -4.78 -4.32
N VAL A 19 -24.61 -4.84 -5.61
CA VAL A 19 -25.20 -5.84 -6.52
C VAL A 19 -24.11 -6.83 -6.94
N ALA A 20 -24.39 -8.13 -6.85
CA ALA A 20 -23.52 -9.16 -7.39
C ALA A 20 -23.68 -9.22 -8.92
N THR A 21 -22.56 -9.26 -9.63
CA THR A 21 -22.56 -9.46 -11.09
C THR A 21 -22.24 -10.91 -11.41
N ARG A 22 -22.90 -11.46 -12.44
CA ARG A 22 -22.62 -12.82 -12.91
C ARG A 22 -21.18 -12.88 -13.46
N PRO A 23 -20.39 -13.91 -13.13
CA PRO A 23 -19.11 -14.15 -13.74
C PRO A 23 -19.25 -14.28 -15.27
N ARG A 24 -18.35 -13.66 -16.03
CA ARG A 24 -18.32 -13.81 -17.49
C ARG A 24 -17.88 -15.21 -17.94
N GLN A 25 -17.10 -15.89 -17.12
CA GLN A 25 -16.58 -17.24 -17.37
C GLN A 25 -16.66 -18.04 -16.06
N SER A 26 -16.78 -19.35 -16.14
CA SER A 26 -16.99 -20.24 -14.99
C SER A 26 -15.88 -20.20 -13.94
N HIS A 27 -14.63 -19.91 -14.36
CA HIS A 27 -13.48 -19.78 -13.45
C HIS A 27 -13.32 -18.39 -12.82
N HIS A 28 -14.12 -17.42 -13.24
CA HIS A 28 -14.10 -16.08 -12.65
C HIS A 28 -14.92 -16.05 -11.35
N LYS A 29 -14.40 -15.39 -10.32
CA LYS A 29 -15.13 -15.13 -9.09
C LYS A 29 -16.27 -14.14 -9.33
N PRO A 30 -17.40 -14.26 -8.61
CA PRO A 30 -18.43 -13.23 -8.62
C PRO A 30 -17.82 -11.87 -8.26
N ALA A 31 -18.19 -10.85 -9.01
CA ALA A 31 -17.82 -9.47 -8.69
C ALA A 31 -19.02 -8.75 -8.07
N HIS A 32 -18.74 -7.76 -7.25
CA HIS A 32 -19.75 -6.88 -6.66
C HIS A 32 -19.56 -5.47 -7.19
N VAL A 33 -20.66 -4.76 -7.36
CA VAL A 33 -20.68 -3.38 -7.86
C VAL A 33 -21.70 -2.55 -7.08
N THR A 34 -21.35 -1.31 -6.83
CA THR A 34 -22.30 -0.26 -6.45
C THR A 34 -22.10 0.92 -7.39
N THR A 35 -23.16 1.65 -7.70
CA THR A 35 -23.10 2.74 -8.67
C THR A 35 -23.88 3.94 -8.15
N ILE A 36 -23.26 5.12 -8.23
CA ILE A 36 -23.90 6.40 -8.00
C ILE A 36 -23.94 7.15 -9.34
N LYS A 37 -25.02 7.88 -9.62
CA LYS A 37 -25.24 8.58 -10.89
C LYS A 37 -25.77 10.00 -10.66
N GLY A 38 -25.69 10.83 -11.69
CA GLY A 38 -26.28 12.18 -11.71
C GLY A 38 -25.60 13.16 -10.74
N ALA A 39 -26.36 14.00 -10.10
CA ALA A 39 -25.88 15.04 -9.19
C ALA A 39 -25.02 14.48 -8.05
N GLY A 40 -25.47 13.36 -7.43
CA GLY A 40 -24.72 12.71 -6.35
C GLY A 40 -23.33 12.22 -6.77
N ALA A 41 -23.20 11.70 -7.99
CA ALA A 41 -21.90 11.32 -8.52
C ALA A 41 -21.00 12.54 -8.70
N ALA A 42 -21.55 13.65 -9.18
CA ALA A 42 -20.81 14.91 -9.36
C ALA A 42 -20.30 15.46 -8.02
N LEU A 43 -21.14 15.48 -6.99
CA LEU A 43 -20.74 15.92 -5.65
C LEU A 43 -19.58 15.06 -5.09
N VAL A 44 -19.69 13.75 -5.17
CA VAL A 44 -18.60 12.84 -4.74
C VAL A 44 -17.32 13.08 -5.54
N MET A 45 -17.42 13.26 -6.87
CA MET A 45 -16.26 13.56 -7.73
C MET A 45 -15.58 14.87 -7.32
N GLN A 46 -16.36 15.92 -7.07
CA GLN A 46 -15.85 17.22 -6.63
C GLN A 46 -15.16 17.14 -5.27
N SER A 47 -15.77 16.45 -4.29
CA SER A 47 -15.21 16.26 -2.94
C SER A 47 -13.91 15.46 -2.96
N LEU A 48 -13.77 14.50 -3.87
CA LEU A 48 -12.58 13.67 -3.96
C LEU A 48 -11.46 14.28 -4.84
N ALA A 49 -11.79 15.22 -5.73
CA ALA A 49 -10.83 15.79 -6.67
C ALA A 49 -9.51 16.27 -6.02
N PRO A 50 -9.51 16.98 -4.88
CA PRO A 50 -8.28 17.44 -4.22
C PRO A 50 -7.35 16.32 -3.76
N LEU A 51 -7.88 15.11 -3.59
CA LEU A 51 -7.16 13.91 -3.13
C LEU A 51 -6.71 13.02 -4.29
N MET A 52 -7.16 13.32 -5.50
CA MET A 52 -6.88 12.50 -6.69
C MET A 52 -5.60 12.91 -7.38
N SER A 53 -5.06 12.01 -8.21
CA SER A 53 -3.95 12.29 -9.11
C SER A 53 -4.35 13.26 -10.22
N PRO A 54 -3.42 14.02 -10.84
CA PRO A 54 -3.71 14.88 -11.98
C PRO A 54 -4.40 14.15 -13.13
N ARG A 55 -4.07 12.88 -13.36
CA ARG A 55 -4.73 12.03 -14.36
C ARG A 55 -6.20 11.81 -14.01
N ARG A 56 -6.51 11.49 -12.75
CA ARG A 56 -7.88 11.29 -12.27
C ARG A 56 -8.67 12.58 -12.27
N ASN A 57 -8.05 13.70 -11.89
CA ASN A 57 -8.69 15.00 -11.94
C ASN A 57 -9.12 15.37 -13.36
N ARG A 58 -8.28 15.13 -14.37
CA ARG A 58 -8.68 15.33 -15.78
C ARG A 58 -9.89 14.46 -16.19
N GLN A 59 -10.00 13.24 -15.65
CA GLN A 59 -11.17 12.38 -15.90
C GLN A 59 -12.42 12.92 -15.21
N ILE A 60 -12.31 13.37 -13.97
CA ILE A 60 -13.41 14.01 -13.21
C ILE A 60 -13.88 15.27 -13.94
N GLU A 61 -13.00 16.16 -14.30
CA GLU A 61 -13.33 17.40 -15.03
C GLU A 61 -14.05 17.11 -16.36
N ARG A 62 -13.59 16.09 -17.10
CA ARG A 62 -14.25 15.68 -18.34
C ARG A 62 -15.68 15.18 -18.08
N ALA A 63 -15.87 14.37 -17.05
CA ALA A 63 -17.18 13.84 -16.68
C ALA A 63 -18.14 14.95 -16.22
N LEU A 64 -17.65 15.92 -15.44
CA LEU A 64 -18.44 17.06 -14.98
C LEU A 64 -18.85 17.98 -16.16
N ARG A 65 -17.91 18.31 -17.07
CA ARG A 65 -18.22 19.08 -18.28
C ARG A 65 -19.27 18.39 -19.16
N HIS A 66 -19.18 17.09 -19.34
CA HIS A 66 -20.15 16.32 -20.11
C HIS A 66 -21.54 16.39 -19.48
N ARG A 67 -21.66 16.21 -18.17
CA ARG A 67 -22.90 16.35 -17.44
C ARG A 67 -23.54 17.73 -17.64
N ASP A 68 -22.77 18.79 -17.52
CA ASP A 68 -23.27 20.17 -17.63
C ASP A 68 -23.75 20.47 -19.06
N SER A 69 -23.09 19.90 -20.08
CA SER A 69 -23.55 20.00 -21.47
C SER A 69 -24.87 19.23 -21.71
N GLU A 70 -25.04 18.05 -21.11
CA GLU A 70 -26.30 17.32 -21.19
C GLU A 70 -27.44 17.98 -20.41
N ALA A 71 -27.15 18.55 -19.23
CA ALA A 71 -28.13 19.28 -18.44
C ALA A 71 -28.66 20.52 -19.18
N ARG A 72 -27.84 21.21 -19.96
CA ARG A 72 -28.26 22.30 -20.84
C ARG A 72 -29.14 21.84 -22.01
N ARG A 73 -28.93 20.61 -22.49
CA ARG A 73 -29.73 20.05 -23.60
C ARG A 73 -31.07 19.44 -23.16
N ARG A 74 -31.17 19.00 -21.89
CA ARG A 74 -32.37 18.36 -21.34
C ARG A 74 -32.60 18.86 -19.90
N PRO A 75 -33.26 20.01 -19.70
CA PRO A 75 -33.61 20.48 -18.36
C PRO A 75 -34.52 19.42 -17.71
N ARG A 76 -34.02 18.68 -16.73
CA ARG A 76 -34.75 17.69 -15.96
C ARG A 76 -35.19 18.31 -14.65
N THR A 77 -36.50 18.47 -14.50
CA THR A 77 -37.13 18.81 -13.23
C THR A 77 -37.17 17.56 -12.35
N GLN A 78 -36.12 17.29 -11.62
CA GLN A 78 -36.19 16.52 -10.35
C GLN A 78 -34.79 16.55 -9.69
N ILE A 79 -34.66 17.42 -8.72
CA ILE A 79 -33.57 17.39 -7.74
C ILE A 79 -33.96 16.29 -6.75
N VAL A 80 -33.31 15.13 -6.85
CA VAL A 80 -33.30 14.17 -5.74
C VAL A 80 -32.36 14.74 -4.69
N SER A 81 -32.89 15.23 -3.60
CA SER A 81 -32.15 15.69 -2.43
C SER A 81 -31.32 14.51 -1.89
N LEU A 82 -30.05 14.48 -2.23
CA LEU A 82 -29.07 13.77 -1.41
C LEU A 82 -28.88 14.62 -0.17
N ASN A 83 -29.02 14.01 1.00
CA ASN A 83 -28.80 14.73 2.26
C ASN A 83 -27.46 15.46 2.22
N GLU A 84 -27.53 16.76 2.29
CA GLU A 84 -26.41 17.70 2.40
C GLU A 84 -25.56 17.42 3.65
N GLU A 85 -26.06 16.68 4.62
CA GLU A 85 -25.33 16.26 5.83
C GLU A 85 -24.10 15.37 5.60
N LEU A 86 -23.95 14.75 4.43
CA LEU A 86 -22.75 13.94 4.10
C LEU A 86 -21.65 14.75 3.44
N ILE A 87 -21.95 15.96 3.02
CA ILE A 87 -21.02 16.88 2.41
C ILE A 87 -21.20 18.20 3.14
N THR A 88 -20.69 18.29 4.36
CA THR A 88 -20.45 19.57 5.03
C THR A 88 -19.74 20.48 4.06
N GLU A 89 -20.26 21.71 3.94
CA GLU A 89 -19.78 22.78 3.07
C GLU A 89 -18.26 22.76 2.94
N GLY A 90 -17.84 22.60 1.69
CA GLY A 90 -16.51 22.64 1.16
C GLY A 90 -15.42 23.35 1.94
N THR A 91 -14.91 22.74 2.96
CA THR A 91 -13.50 22.94 3.29
C THR A 91 -12.75 22.19 2.20
N GLU A 92 -12.08 22.90 1.31
CA GLU A 92 -11.11 22.29 0.40
C GLU A 92 -10.16 21.47 1.24
N VAL A 93 -10.33 20.14 1.22
CA VAL A 93 -9.44 19.22 1.91
C VAL A 93 -8.14 19.18 1.10
N SER A 94 -7.35 20.24 1.24
CA SER A 94 -5.99 20.24 0.72
C SER A 94 -5.21 19.15 1.43
N TRP A 95 -4.44 18.37 0.69
CA TRP A 95 -3.53 17.37 1.27
C TRP A 95 -2.66 17.95 2.39
N ASN A 96 -2.23 19.21 2.24
CA ASN A 96 -1.38 19.89 3.22
C ASN A 96 -2.13 20.21 4.52
N ALA A 97 -3.43 20.44 4.45
CA ALA A 97 -4.30 20.71 5.61
C ALA A 97 -4.84 19.44 6.27
N ALA A 98 -4.70 18.28 5.61
CA ALA A 98 -5.20 17.00 6.15
C ALA A 98 -4.50 16.63 7.47
N SER A 99 -5.29 16.25 8.46
CA SER A 99 -4.82 15.76 9.75
C SER A 99 -4.05 14.42 9.59
N PRO A 100 -3.21 14.03 10.54
CA PRO A 100 -2.56 12.72 10.52
C PRO A 100 -3.53 11.54 10.36
N ALA A 101 -4.71 11.62 10.98
CA ALA A 101 -5.74 10.58 10.88
C ALA A 101 -6.34 10.50 9.46
N GLU A 102 -6.60 11.63 8.82
CA GLU A 102 -7.09 11.67 7.43
C GLU A 102 -6.04 11.15 6.44
N ARG A 103 -4.78 11.51 6.65
CA ARG A 103 -3.66 10.98 5.84
C ARG A 103 -3.52 9.47 6.00
N LEU A 104 -3.65 8.96 7.24
CA LEU A 104 -3.63 7.53 7.50
C LEU A 104 -4.83 6.81 6.86
N ALA A 105 -6.03 7.39 6.95
CA ALA A 105 -7.24 6.87 6.31
C ALA A 105 -7.08 6.83 4.78
N TRP A 106 -6.49 7.87 4.18
CA TRP A 106 -6.16 7.90 2.76
C TRP A 106 -5.18 6.77 2.38
N LEU A 107 -4.10 6.60 3.16
CA LEU A 107 -3.14 5.52 2.94
C LEU A 107 -3.80 4.15 3.07
N ALA A 108 -4.65 3.97 4.07
CA ALA A 108 -5.41 2.74 4.27
C ALA A 108 -6.30 2.42 3.06
N GLY A 109 -7.00 3.43 2.51
CA GLY A 109 -7.80 3.27 1.29
C GLY A 109 -6.96 2.88 0.07
N LEU A 110 -5.80 3.50 -0.10
CA LEU A 110 -4.85 3.14 -1.17
C LEU A 110 -4.36 1.70 -1.01
N LEU A 111 -3.93 1.32 0.21
CA LEU A 111 -3.45 -0.03 0.49
C LEU A 111 -4.55 -1.10 0.44
N GLU A 112 -5.79 -0.72 0.70
CA GLU A 112 -6.94 -1.62 0.52
C GLU A 112 -7.16 -1.96 -0.96
N GLY A 113 -7.07 -0.97 -1.85
CA GLY A 113 -7.29 -1.15 -3.29
C GLY A 113 -6.10 -1.79 -4.00
N GLU A 114 -4.92 -1.22 -3.83
CA GLU A 114 -3.72 -1.49 -4.63
C GLU A 114 -2.57 -2.12 -3.82
N GLY A 115 -2.68 -2.15 -2.48
CA GLY A 115 -1.63 -2.64 -1.61
C GLY A 115 -1.50 -4.15 -1.61
N SER A 116 -0.29 -4.63 -1.41
CA SER A 116 0.03 -6.04 -1.17
C SER A 116 0.79 -6.18 0.15
N PHE A 117 0.31 -7.07 1.03
CA PHE A 117 0.91 -7.41 2.32
C PHE A 117 1.50 -8.81 2.26
N ILE A 118 2.80 -8.93 2.40
CA ILE A 118 3.54 -10.17 2.13
C ILE A 118 4.49 -10.48 3.28
N ALA A 119 4.54 -11.73 3.71
CA ALA A 119 5.65 -12.28 4.48
C ALA A 119 6.77 -12.62 3.50
N ALA A 120 7.63 -11.64 3.23
CA ALA A 120 8.76 -11.84 2.33
C ALA A 120 9.85 -12.65 3.02
N ARG A 121 10.65 -13.41 2.25
CA ARG A 121 11.70 -14.28 2.78
C ARG A 121 13.08 -13.80 2.36
N PHE A 122 14.02 -13.92 3.29
CA PHE A 122 15.45 -13.79 3.02
C PHE A 122 16.18 -14.89 3.79
N GLY A 123 16.71 -15.86 3.09
CA GLY A 123 17.21 -17.09 3.68
C GLY A 123 16.08 -17.78 4.49
N ASN A 124 16.36 -18.10 5.74
CA ASN A 124 15.41 -18.74 6.65
C ASN A 124 14.54 -17.73 7.44
N HIS A 125 14.66 -16.45 7.16
CA HIS A 125 13.93 -15.40 7.88
C HIS A 125 12.76 -14.86 7.05
N SER A 126 11.63 -14.67 7.72
CA SER A 126 10.47 -13.99 7.17
C SER A 126 10.42 -12.56 7.70
N TYR A 127 10.05 -11.60 6.87
CA TYR A 127 9.86 -10.20 7.26
C TYR A 127 8.65 -9.58 6.57
N PRO A 128 7.95 -8.64 7.20
CA PRO A 128 6.81 -7.97 6.62
C PRO A 128 7.25 -7.08 5.46
N ARG A 129 6.45 -7.09 4.40
CA ARG A 129 6.62 -6.22 3.24
C ARG A 129 5.28 -5.67 2.82
N ILE A 130 5.25 -4.37 2.57
CA ILE A 130 4.18 -3.68 1.85
C ILE A 130 4.71 -3.35 0.47
N SER A 131 3.90 -3.57 -0.56
CA SER A 131 4.17 -3.07 -1.91
C SER A 131 2.90 -2.54 -2.55
N VAL A 132 3.05 -1.46 -3.32
CA VAL A 132 2.00 -0.83 -4.12
C VAL A 132 2.55 -0.62 -5.51
N THR A 133 1.79 -1.03 -6.53
CA THR A 133 2.20 -0.86 -7.94
C THR A 133 1.08 -0.16 -8.69
N MET A 134 1.39 0.95 -9.36
CA MET A 134 0.43 1.70 -10.18
C MET A 134 1.14 2.62 -11.18
N GLY A 135 0.37 3.13 -12.15
CA GLY A 135 0.88 4.09 -13.14
C GLY A 135 0.89 5.56 -12.67
N ASP A 136 0.18 5.87 -11.58
CA ASP A 136 0.08 7.25 -11.06
C ASP A 136 1.23 7.48 -10.06
N ARG A 137 2.39 7.91 -10.56
CA ARG A 137 3.62 8.10 -9.78
C ARG A 137 3.47 9.10 -8.64
N ASP A 138 2.74 10.19 -8.84
CA ASP A 138 2.48 11.22 -7.83
C ASP A 138 1.69 10.68 -6.62
N VAL A 139 0.79 9.71 -6.83
CA VAL A 139 0.10 9.00 -5.75
C VAL A 139 1.09 8.17 -4.92
N LEU A 140 2.03 7.50 -5.59
CA LEU A 140 3.08 6.73 -4.91
C LEU A 140 4.05 7.64 -4.13
N GLU A 141 4.44 8.78 -4.69
CA GLU A 141 5.28 9.78 -4.01
C GLU A 141 4.57 10.28 -2.74
N ARG A 142 3.28 10.56 -2.81
CA ARG A 142 2.46 10.91 -1.65
C ARG A 142 2.41 9.77 -0.62
N ALA A 143 2.22 8.53 -1.06
CA ALA A 143 2.24 7.38 -0.15
C ALA A 143 3.58 7.22 0.57
N MET A 144 4.70 7.49 -0.11
CA MET A 144 6.04 7.43 0.48
C MET A 144 6.22 8.42 1.63
N THR A 145 5.56 9.59 1.59
CA THR A 145 5.62 10.55 2.74
C THR A 145 5.01 9.97 4.01
N LEU A 146 4.12 8.98 3.89
CA LEU A 146 3.47 8.27 5.00
C LEU A 146 4.12 6.92 5.33
N MET A 147 5.06 6.48 4.49
CA MET A 147 5.78 5.21 4.63
C MET A 147 7.29 5.46 4.67
N PRO A 148 7.83 6.04 5.77
CA PRO A 148 9.25 6.37 5.88
C PRO A 148 10.11 5.11 5.71
N GLY A 149 11.21 5.24 4.96
CA GLY A 149 12.08 4.12 4.61
C GLY A 149 11.59 3.26 3.43
N SER A 150 10.50 3.66 2.76
CA SER A 150 10.09 3.03 1.51
C SER A 150 10.97 3.49 0.34
N HIS A 151 11.06 2.63 -0.69
CA HIS A 151 11.78 2.91 -1.92
C HIS A 151 10.88 2.72 -3.12
N MET A 152 11.05 3.61 -4.13
CA MET A 152 10.36 3.52 -5.41
C MET A 152 11.25 2.83 -6.44
N TYR A 153 10.63 1.96 -7.22
CA TYR A 153 11.26 1.21 -8.30
C TYR A 153 10.46 1.41 -9.59
N ASP A 154 11.14 1.41 -10.71
CA ASP A 154 10.52 1.20 -11.99
C ASP A 154 10.00 -0.25 -12.04
N ALA A 155 8.70 -0.41 -12.27
CA ALA A 155 8.05 -1.72 -12.35
C ALA A 155 7.93 -2.24 -13.80
N ASN A 156 8.46 -1.48 -14.76
CA ASN A 156 8.42 -1.85 -16.16
C ASN A 156 9.46 -2.96 -16.43
N ASP A 157 8.97 -4.11 -16.86
CA ASP A 157 9.76 -5.18 -17.45
C ASP A 157 9.80 -4.93 -18.99
N SER A 158 10.85 -5.41 -19.68
CA SER A 158 10.95 -5.35 -21.14
C SER A 158 9.67 -5.78 -21.87
N ARG A 159 8.94 -6.74 -21.30
CA ARG A 159 7.64 -7.22 -21.78
C ARG A 159 6.52 -6.18 -21.76
N PHE A 160 6.64 -5.10 -20.99
CA PHE A 160 5.64 -4.03 -20.91
C PHE A 160 5.63 -3.21 -22.21
N ALA A 161 6.81 -2.83 -22.71
CA ALA A 161 6.96 -2.10 -23.96
C ALA A 161 6.42 -2.90 -25.16
N GLU A 162 6.73 -4.20 -25.22
CA GLU A 162 6.27 -5.10 -26.27
C GLU A 162 4.73 -5.27 -26.31
N ARG A 163 4.08 -5.16 -25.15
CA ARG A 163 2.61 -5.30 -25.01
C ARG A 163 1.87 -3.98 -25.05
N GLY A 164 2.55 -2.85 -25.24
CA GLY A 164 1.94 -1.53 -25.23
C GLY A 164 1.31 -1.14 -23.89
N TRP A 165 1.79 -1.73 -22.79
CA TRP A 165 1.30 -1.39 -21.45
C TRP A 165 1.87 -0.05 -20.99
N SER A 166 1.06 0.68 -20.20
CA SER A 166 1.49 1.97 -19.63
C SER A 166 2.59 1.76 -18.60
N GLU A 167 3.45 2.75 -18.45
CA GLU A 167 4.46 2.80 -17.38
C GLU A 167 3.83 2.52 -16.02
N ALA A 168 4.54 1.76 -15.20
CA ALA A 168 4.14 1.43 -13.83
C ALA A 168 5.32 1.62 -12.87
N TRP A 169 4.99 2.12 -11.70
CA TRP A 169 5.93 2.33 -10.60
C TRP A 169 5.54 1.45 -9.42
N MET A 170 6.52 1.01 -8.65
CA MET A 170 6.31 0.20 -7.46
C MET A 170 7.00 0.84 -6.26
N VAL A 171 6.26 1.02 -5.17
CA VAL A 171 6.82 1.39 -3.87
C VAL A 171 6.86 0.16 -2.98
N ARG A 172 7.98 -0.03 -2.28
CA ARG A 172 8.16 -1.09 -1.28
C ARG A 172 8.62 -0.54 0.06
N LEU A 173 8.04 -1.09 1.11
CA LEU A 173 8.47 -0.91 2.50
C LEU A 173 8.70 -2.29 3.12
N ASN A 174 9.83 -2.48 3.80
CA ASN A 174 10.24 -3.78 4.35
C ASN A 174 10.53 -3.70 5.85
N GLY A 175 10.40 -4.84 6.53
CA GLY A 175 10.86 -5.01 7.92
C GLY A 175 10.02 -4.27 8.97
N PRO A 176 10.63 -3.80 10.07
CA PRO A 176 9.93 -3.14 11.17
C PRO A 176 9.03 -1.98 10.72
N PRO A 177 9.45 -1.04 9.87
CA PRO A 177 8.58 0.03 9.41
C PRO A 177 7.33 -0.48 8.66
N ALA A 178 7.45 -1.57 7.90
CA ALA A 178 6.29 -2.19 7.27
C ALA A 178 5.31 -2.77 8.29
N ALA A 179 5.80 -3.37 9.38
CA ALA A 179 4.96 -3.87 10.47
C ALA A 179 4.23 -2.73 11.19
N GLU A 180 4.89 -1.60 11.41
CA GLU A 180 4.29 -0.41 12.02
C GLU A 180 3.14 0.12 11.18
N ILE A 181 3.36 0.31 9.88
CA ILE A 181 2.31 0.74 8.95
C ILE A 181 1.17 -0.28 8.87
N MET A 182 1.46 -1.60 8.80
CA MET A 182 0.45 -2.64 8.82
C MET A 182 -0.44 -2.56 10.07
N ASN A 183 0.14 -2.34 11.25
CA ASN A 183 -0.61 -2.16 12.49
C ASN A 183 -1.46 -0.89 12.47
N ALA A 184 -0.92 0.22 11.98
CA ALA A 184 -1.61 1.50 11.91
C ALA A 184 -2.83 1.47 10.97
N VAL A 185 -2.70 0.85 9.79
CA VAL A 185 -3.79 0.79 8.81
C VAL A 185 -4.81 -0.32 9.08
N ARG A 186 -4.45 -1.35 9.85
CA ARG A 186 -5.29 -2.53 10.11
C ARG A 186 -6.73 -2.20 10.55
N PRO A 187 -7.00 -1.22 11.44
CA PRO A 187 -8.37 -0.88 11.86
C PRO A 187 -9.26 -0.38 10.70
N TRP A 188 -8.66 0.11 9.63
CA TRP A 188 -9.36 0.63 8.44
C TRP A 188 -9.61 -0.42 7.38
N MET A 189 -8.91 -1.57 7.46
CA MET A 189 -8.97 -2.65 6.48
C MET A 189 -10.25 -3.47 6.60
N VAL A 190 -10.65 -4.08 5.48
CA VAL A 190 -11.71 -5.10 5.50
C VAL A 190 -11.15 -6.45 5.99
N GLN A 191 -12.06 -7.34 6.38
CA GLN A 191 -11.74 -8.61 7.03
C GLN A 191 -10.63 -9.40 6.32
N ARG A 192 -10.70 -9.52 5.00
CA ARG A 192 -9.70 -10.26 4.21
C ARG A 192 -8.30 -9.67 4.33
N ARG A 193 -8.18 -8.34 4.26
CA ARG A 193 -6.91 -7.63 4.38
C ARG A 193 -6.38 -7.70 5.81
N THR A 194 -7.24 -7.51 6.80
CA THR A 194 -6.91 -7.66 8.23
C THR A 194 -6.32 -9.05 8.50
N SER A 195 -6.99 -10.13 8.05
CA SER A 195 -6.49 -11.50 8.20
C SER A 195 -5.14 -11.73 7.50
N THR A 196 -4.91 -11.06 6.36
CA THR A 196 -3.62 -11.14 5.66
C THR A 196 -2.52 -10.44 6.46
N ILE A 197 -2.76 -9.23 6.96
CA ILE A 197 -1.84 -8.49 7.81
C ILE A 197 -1.49 -9.29 9.05
N GLU A 198 -2.47 -9.83 9.76
CA GLU A 198 -2.26 -10.63 10.97
C GLU A 198 -1.41 -11.88 10.71
N ARG A 199 -1.64 -12.56 9.58
CA ARG A 199 -0.82 -13.71 9.16
C ARG A 199 0.63 -13.29 8.90
N VAL A 200 0.85 -12.16 8.22
CA VAL A 200 2.19 -11.62 7.94
C VAL A 200 2.91 -11.27 9.24
N LEU A 201 2.24 -10.56 10.14
CA LEU A 201 2.82 -10.16 11.42
C LEU A 201 3.11 -11.34 12.34
N ARG A 202 2.26 -12.38 12.36
CA ARG A 202 2.53 -13.62 13.12
C ARG A 202 3.71 -14.41 12.57
N ALA A 203 3.93 -14.39 11.26
CA ALA A 203 5.05 -15.06 10.62
C ALA A 203 6.38 -14.32 10.81
N TRP A 204 6.34 -13.09 11.32
CA TRP A 204 7.50 -12.25 11.51
C TRP A 204 8.01 -12.32 12.95
N HIS A 205 9.25 -12.71 13.07
CA HIS A 205 9.98 -12.65 14.32
C HIS A 205 11.09 -11.62 14.15
N PRO A 206 10.98 -10.44 14.81
CA PRO A 206 12.00 -9.42 14.69
C PRO A 206 13.34 -10.00 15.15
N ILE A 207 14.33 -9.92 14.28
CA ILE A 207 15.69 -10.25 14.65
C ILE A 207 16.13 -9.18 15.65
N ARG A 208 16.43 -9.57 16.88
CA ARG A 208 17.09 -8.66 17.81
C ARG A 208 18.44 -8.31 17.20
N LEU A 209 18.58 -7.10 16.71
CA LEU A 209 19.88 -6.57 16.35
C LEU A 209 20.67 -6.44 17.66
N ILE A 210 21.54 -7.39 17.91
CA ILE A 210 22.55 -7.21 18.96
C ILE A 210 23.41 -6.03 18.48
N PRO A 211 23.55 -4.94 19.27
CA PRO A 211 24.38 -3.84 18.87
C PRO A 211 25.75 -4.36 18.44
N ALA A 212 26.19 -3.96 17.25
CA ALA A 212 27.50 -4.37 16.76
C ALA A 212 28.58 -3.85 17.73
N PRO A 213 29.44 -4.71 18.28
CA PRO A 213 30.51 -4.25 19.12
C PRO A 213 31.48 -3.34 18.34
N ALA A 214 32.07 -2.35 18.98
CA ALA A 214 33.05 -1.49 18.32
C ALA A 214 34.29 -2.26 17.86
N ILE A 215 34.66 -3.29 18.63
CA ILE A 215 35.85 -4.14 18.39
C ILE A 215 35.46 -5.62 18.28
N CYS A 216 36.37 -6.41 17.77
CA CYS A 216 36.23 -7.87 17.65
C CYS A 216 36.00 -8.52 19.02
N ILE A 217 35.01 -9.45 19.09
CA ILE A 217 34.67 -10.17 20.33
C ILE A 217 35.71 -11.23 20.73
N VAL A 218 36.67 -11.54 19.88
CA VAL A 218 37.75 -12.49 20.20
C VAL A 218 38.69 -11.82 21.21
N ALA A 219 38.83 -12.47 22.36
CA ALA A 219 39.64 -11.96 23.45
C ALA A 219 41.07 -11.60 22.99
N GLY A 220 41.53 -10.41 23.34
CA GLY A 220 42.85 -9.92 23.00
C GLY A 220 43.04 -9.42 21.55
N CYS A 221 41.97 -9.45 20.72
CA CYS A 221 42.11 -9.05 19.31
C CYS A 221 42.22 -7.54 19.10
N GLY A 222 41.40 -6.72 19.77
CA GLY A 222 41.38 -5.25 19.68
C GLY A 222 41.09 -4.64 18.30
N GLN A 223 40.94 -5.43 17.25
CA GLN A 223 40.69 -4.95 15.89
C GLN A 223 39.22 -4.50 15.70
N PRO A 224 38.96 -3.48 14.83
CA PRO A 224 37.61 -3.05 14.53
C PRO A 224 36.71 -4.18 14.07
N HIS A 225 35.47 -4.15 14.53
CA HIS A 225 34.43 -5.07 14.08
C HIS A 225 34.12 -4.86 12.59
N ARG A 226 33.92 -5.99 11.87
CA ARG A 226 33.46 -5.99 10.47
C ARG A 226 32.11 -6.67 10.28
N GLY A 227 31.88 -7.80 10.92
CA GLY A 227 30.63 -8.54 10.81
C GLY A 227 30.51 -9.62 11.86
N ARG A 228 29.27 -9.85 12.36
CA ARG A 228 28.96 -10.84 13.39
C ARG A 228 29.83 -10.76 14.66
N GLY A 229 30.23 -9.57 15.04
CA GLY A 229 31.13 -9.37 16.19
C GLY A 229 32.60 -9.64 15.91
N LEU A 230 32.99 -10.00 14.70
CA LEU A 230 34.36 -10.38 14.34
C LEU A 230 35.05 -9.31 13.48
N CYS A 231 36.36 -9.17 13.62
CA CYS A 231 37.20 -8.41 12.67
C CYS A 231 37.33 -9.18 11.35
N HIS A 232 37.93 -8.57 10.34
CA HIS A 232 38.05 -9.19 9.01
C HIS A 232 38.76 -10.56 9.08
N ALA A 233 39.90 -10.64 9.76
CA ALA A 233 40.67 -11.89 9.85
C ALA A 233 39.91 -13.03 10.52
N HIS A 234 39.28 -12.76 11.66
CA HIS A 234 38.49 -13.74 12.38
C HIS A 234 37.21 -14.14 11.66
N TYR A 235 36.56 -13.19 10.97
CA TYR A 235 35.40 -13.47 10.13
C TYR A 235 35.77 -14.42 8.96
N MET A 236 36.88 -14.15 8.28
CA MET A 236 37.35 -14.99 7.18
C MET A 236 37.77 -16.38 7.64
N SER A 237 38.44 -16.50 8.80
CA SER A 237 38.78 -17.78 9.41
C SER A 237 37.51 -18.59 9.73
N TRP A 238 36.57 -17.98 10.44
CA TRP A 238 35.27 -18.59 10.74
C TRP A 238 34.52 -19.06 9.48
N SER A 239 34.45 -18.20 8.46
CA SER A 239 33.77 -18.49 7.20
C SER A 239 34.40 -19.66 6.45
N ARG A 240 35.74 -19.73 6.39
CA ARG A 240 36.46 -20.83 5.74
C ARG A 240 36.26 -22.16 6.44
N GLU A 241 36.28 -22.18 7.77
CA GLU A 241 36.03 -23.40 8.54
C GLU A 241 34.61 -23.93 8.29
N ARG A 242 33.66 -23.03 8.30
CA ARG A 242 32.27 -23.36 8.03
C ARG A 242 32.04 -23.87 6.59
N ALA A 243 32.70 -23.27 5.61
CA ALA A 243 32.64 -23.70 4.21
C ALA A 243 33.21 -25.13 4.01
N LYS A 244 34.14 -25.53 4.86
CA LYS A 244 34.73 -26.91 4.89
C LYS A 244 33.90 -27.89 5.71
N GLY A 245 32.71 -27.49 6.19
CA GLY A 245 31.87 -28.36 7.05
C GLY A 245 32.43 -28.58 8.46
N ARG A 246 33.44 -27.82 8.88
CA ARG A 246 34.06 -27.93 10.21
C ARG A 246 33.31 -27.04 11.22
N ILE A 247 33.35 -27.43 12.49
CA ILE A 247 32.84 -26.59 13.58
C ILE A 247 33.88 -25.52 13.84
N PRO A 248 33.57 -24.24 13.59
CA PRO A 248 34.54 -23.16 13.83
C PRO A 248 34.85 -23.00 15.32
N ARG A 249 36.11 -22.75 15.64
CA ARG A 249 36.55 -22.47 17.03
C ARG A 249 36.01 -21.17 17.60
N ILE A 250 35.61 -20.25 16.74
CA ILE A 250 35.08 -18.94 17.13
C ILE A 250 33.56 -18.97 16.98
N THR A 251 32.84 -18.59 18.01
CA THR A 251 31.38 -18.42 17.96
C THR A 251 31.04 -16.96 17.70
N PRO A 252 30.57 -16.60 16.50
CA PRO A 252 30.19 -15.23 16.20
C PRO A 252 28.86 -14.85 16.86
N LEU A 253 28.58 -13.55 16.95
CA LEU A 253 27.25 -13.05 17.29
C LEU A 253 26.23 -13.50 16.23
N ARG A 254 25.03 -13.86 16.67
CA ARG A 254 23.95 -14.31 15.78
C ARG A 254 23.26 -13.16 15.06
#